data_57a06e76f22683176d29e593736b16a1
#
_entry.id   57a06e76f22683176d29e593736b16a1
#
_cell.length_a   1.000
_cell.length_b   1.000
_cell.length_c   1.000
_cell.angle_alpha   90.00
_cell.angle_beta   90.00
_cell.angle_gamma   90.00
#
_symmetry.space_group_name_H-M   'P 1'
#
loop_
_entity.id
_entity.type
_entity.pdbx_description
1 polymer ?
#
loop_
_entity_poly.entity_id
_entity_poly.type
_entity_poly.pdbx_seq_one_letter_code
_entity_poly.pdbx_strand_id
1 'polypeptide(L)'
;MLTDGIRMGRFSMIGNERLLTNGWQILKFSECIKQLNTGLNPRNHFSLGHGSLKYITAKNLTQFGTIDFSKCDFIDEQAKRIIHRRSDIQVGDILFSSRAPIGHCHLICEKPDDYDIGESIFSIRVDRKIILPDYLCLYMASDYFVRMASLHTTGSIIQEIRISDLMDTDVILPPMNEQRRIAECFKKIDRKIALNNKINDNL
;
A
#
# COMPACT_ATOMS: atom_id res chain seq x y z
N MET A 1 12.56 29.38 12.23
CA MET A 1 13.71 29.33 11.30
C MET A 1 14.52 28.08 11.61
N LEU A 2 14.34 27.05 10.80
CA LEU A 2 15.26 25.91 10.62
C LEU A 2 14.73 25.15 9.41
N THR A 3 15.04 25.69 8.22
CA THR A 3 14.89 25.00 6.94
C THR A 3 16.25 24.40 6.60
N ASP A 4 16.58 23.27 7.18
CA ASP A 4 17.70 22.47 6.65
C ASP A 4 17.16 21.54 5.57
N GLY A 5 17.34 22.02 4.33
CA GLY A 5 17.10 21.22 3.15
C GLY A 5 17.99 20.00 3.15
N ILE A 6 17.38 18.85 2.96
CA ILE A 6 18.07 17.62 2.59
C ILE A 6 18.84 17.94 1.31
N ARG A 7 20.16 18.11 1.41
CA ARG A 7 21.06 18.20 0.26
C ARG A 7 20.93 16.88 -0.52
N MET A 8 20.26 16.91 -1.65
CA MET A 8 20.32 15.83 -2.62
C MET A 8 21.79 15.58 -3.01
N GLY A 9 22.31 14.42 -2.62
CA GLY A 9 23.65 13.98 -2.99
C GLY A 9 23.81 13.90 -4.51
N ARG A 10 25.07 14.00 -4.97
CA ARG A 10 25.42 13.94 -6.39
C ARG A 10 24.87 12.64 -7.01
N PHE A 11 24.03 12.76 -8.02
CA PHE A 11 23.57 11.65 -8.86
C PHE A 11 24.69 11.25 -9.82
N SER A 12 25.01 9.97 -9.89
CA SER A 12 25.85 9.38 -10.93
C SER A 12 24.97 8.47 -11.80
N MET A 13 24.98 8.72 -13.11
CA MET A 13 24.26 7.90 -14.10
C MET A 13 25.21 6.80 -14.57
N ILE A 14 24.89 5.55 -14.29
CA ILE A 14 25.54 4.38 -14.90
C ILE A 14 24.43 3.55 -15.54
N GLY A 15 24.30 3.67 -16.86
CA GLY A 15 23.21 3.03 -17.59
C GLY A 15 21.85 3.70 -17.32
N ASN A 16 20.77 2.92 -17.33
CA ASN A 16 19.40 3.39 -17.02
C ASN A 16 19.11 3.50 -15.52
N GLU A 17 20.07 3.15 -14.65
CA GLU A 17 19.90 3.18 -13.20
C GLU A 17 20.39 4.51 -12.62
N ARG A 18 19.52 5.18 -11.85
CA ARG A 18 19.89 6.35 -11.06
C ARG A 18 20.42 5.86 -9.70
N LEU A 19 21.75 5.80 -9.55
CA LEU A 19 22.38 5.44 -8.29
C LEU A 19 22.50 6.68 -7.38
N LEU A 20 22.03 6.54 -6.15
CA LEU A 20 22.31 7.44 -5.05
C LEU A 20 23.61 6.99 -4.35
N THR A 21 24.21 7.86 -3.53
CA THR A 21 25.34 7.47 -2.69
C THR A 21 24.97 6.31 -1.76
N ASN A 22 25.94 5.43 -1.43
CA ASN A 22 25.77 4.28 -0.54
C ASN A 22 24.94 3.10 -1.09
N GLY A 23 24.86 2.90 -2.41
CA GLY A 23 24.18 1.75 -3.01
C GLY A 23 22.65 1.86 -3.04
N TRP A 24 22.11 3.05 -2.75
CA TRP A 24 20.69 3.35 -2.95
C TRP A 24 20.43 3.59 -4.43
N GLN A 25 19.27 3.17 -4.89
CA GLN A 25 18.84 3.26 -6.30
C GLN A 25 17.50 4.00 -6.39
N ILE A 26 17.15 4.46 -7.58
CA ILE A 26 15.81 4.91 -7.92
C ILE A 26 15.31 4.04 -9.06
N LEU A 27 14.24 3.31 -8.83
CA LEU A 27 13.54 2.50 -9.83
C LEU A 27 12.13 3.03 -10.03
N LYS A 28 11.55 2.73 -11.18
CA LYS A 28 10.10 2.93 -11.36
C LYS A 28 9.33 1.93 -10.49
N PHE A 29 8.17 2.33 -10.00
CA PHE A 29 7.30 1.44 -9.24
C PHE A 29 6.98 0.16 -10.00
N SER A 30 6.78 0.28 -11.32
CA SER A 30 6.56 -0.86 -12.22
C SER A 30 7.69 -1.90 -12.21
N GLU A 31 8.92 -1.48 -11.94
CA GLU A 31 10.08 -2.38 -11.88
C GLU A 31 10.18 -3.11 -10.53
N CYS A 32 9.50 -2.60 -9.51
CA CYS A 32 9.51 -3.15 -8.14
C CYS A 32 8.46 -4.24 -7.91
N ILE A 33 7.48 -4.38 -8.81
CA ILE A 33 6.32 -5.24 -8.59
C ILE A 33 6.17 -6.32 -9.66
N LYS A 34 5.52 -7.42 -9.28
CA LYS A 34 5.13 -8.50 -10.21
C LYS A 34 3.72 -8.32 -10.73
N GLN A 35 2.84 -7.75 -9.92
CA GLN A 35 1.42 -7.67 -10.21
C GLN A 35 0.79 -6.49 -9.48
N LEU A 36 -0.13 -5.82 -10.16
CA LEU A 36 -1.03 -4.83 -9.58
C LEU A 36 -2.43 -5.12 -10.07
N ASN A 37 -3.32 -5.40 -9.15
CA ASN A 37 -4.72 -5.67 -9.40
C ASN A 37 -5.61 -4.65 -8.67
N THR A 38 -6.89 -4.63 -9.02
CA THR A 38 -7.92 -3.87 -8.31
C THR A 38 -9.02 -4.81 -7.86
N GLY A 39 -9.75 -4.45 -6.81
CA GLY A 39 -11.01 -5.09 -6.52
C GLY A 39 -12.09 -4.78 -7.56
N LEU A 40 -13.31 -5.17 -7.27
CA LEU A 40 -14.45 -5.02 -8.16
C LEU A 40 -15.54 -4.19 -7.48
N ASN A 41 -16.15 -3.29 -8.25
CA ASN A 41 -17.33 -2.54 -7.81
C ASN A 41 -18.58 -3.44 -7.89
N PRO A 42 -19.49 -3.38 -6.92
CA PRO A 42 -20.73 -4.21 -6.96
C PRO A 42 -21.55 -3.99 -8.23
N ARG A 43 -22.06 -2.79 -8.44
CA ARG A 43 -22.92 -2.42 -9.58
C ARG A 43 -23.75 -3.61 -10.11
N ASN A 44 -23.43 -4.09 -11.32
CA ASN A 44 -24.13 -5.20 -11.99
C ASN A 44 -23.51 -6.57 -11.76
N HIS A 45 -22.51 -6.69 -10.86
CA HIS A 45 -21.73 -7.92 -10.68
C HIS A 45 -22.19 -8.74 -9.48
N PHE A 46 -22.52 -8.08 -8.38
CA PHE A 46 -22.98 -8.67 -7.12
C PHE A 46 -23.68 -7.62 -6.26
N SER A 47 -24.36 -8.05 -5.20
CA SER A 47 -25.03 -7.17 -4.24
C SER A 47 -24.27 -7.12 -2.92
N LEU A 48 -24.34 -5.98 -2.23
CA LEU A 48 -23.81 -5.80 -0.86
C LEU A 48 -24.92 -6.07 0.17
N GLY A 49 -24.51 -6.25 1.43
CA GLY A 49 -25.42 -6.46 2.55
C GLY A 49 -25.90 -7.89 2.71
N HIS A 50 -25.31 -8.85 2.00
CA HIS A 50 -25.66 -10.26 2.05
C HIS A 50 -24.45 -11.13 2.38
N GLY A 51 -24.66 -12.20 3.15
CA GLY A 51 -23.59 -13.13 3.54
C GLY A 51 -22.84 -12.71 4.80
N SER A 52 -21.67 -13.35 5.02
CA SER A 52 -20.85 -13.17 6.22
C SER A 52 -19.43 -12.71 5.93
N LEU A 53 -19.04 -12.66 4.65
CA LEU A 53 -17.71 -12.22 4.23
C LEU A 53 -17.67 -10.71 4.08
N LYS A 54 -16.52 -10.10 4.34
CA LYS A 54 -16.38 -8.64 4.40
C LYS A 54 -15.95 -8.09 3.03
N TYR A 55 -16.52 -6.97 2.66
CA TYR A 55 -16.15 -6.21 1.46
C TYR A 55 -15.43 -4.94 1.87
N ILE A 56 -14.11 -4.87 1.56
CA ILE A 56 -13.21 -3.83 2.02
C ILE A 56 -13.06 -2.76 0.95
N THR A 57 -13.23 -1.50 1.34
CA THR A 57 -13.00 -0.32 0.50
C THR A 57 -11.91 0.57 1.08
N ALA A 58 -11.51 1.61 0.36
CA ALA A 58 -10.51 2.58 0.85
C ALA A 58 -10.81 3.12 2.25
N LYS A 59 -12.09 3.29 2.60
CA LYS A 59 -12.55 3.79 3.91
C LYS A 59 -12.22 2.84 5.08
N ASN A 60 -12.01 1.58 4.78
CA ASN A 60 -11.67 0.57 5.79
C ASN A 60 -10.18 0.47 6.08
N LEU A 61 -9.32 0.95 5.18
CA LEU A 61 -7.88 1.03 5.43
C LEU A 61 -7.59 2.20 6.35
N THR A 62 -6.87 1.95 7.45
CA THR A 62 -6.51 3.00 8.40
C THR A 62 -5.12 3.57 8.10
N GLN A 63 -4.85 4.78 8.58
CA GLN A 63 -3.52 5.38 8.51
C GLN A 63 -2.45 4.61 9.31
N PHE A 64 -2.87 3.69 10.20
CA PHE A 64 -1.98 2.87 11.03
C PHE A 64 -1.66 1.51 10.40
N GLY A 65 -1.99 1.30 9.13
CA GLY A 65 -1.69 0.06 8.41
C GLY A 65 -2.59 -1.12 8.79
N THR A 66 -3.75 -0.87 9.39
CA THR A 66 -4.74 -1.89 9.76
C THR A 66 -6.01 -1.78 8.93
N ILE A 67 -6.85 -2.81 8.97
CA ILE A 67 -8.18 -2.80 8.37
C ILE A 67 -9.22 -2.62 9.48
N ASP A 68 -10.06 -1.59 9.36
CA ASP A 68 -11.24 -1.43 10.23
C ASP A 68 -12.43 -2.20 9.65
N PHE A 69 -12.67 -3.38 10.19
CA PHE A 69 -13.79 -4.24 9.78
C PHE A 69 -15.14 -3.80 10.37
N SER A 70 -15.19 -2.85 11.29
CA SER A 70 -16.42 -2.45 11.98
C SER A 70 -17.44 -1.78 11.07
N LYS A 71 -16.97 -1.21 9.96
CA LYS A 71 -17.79 -0.43 9.00
C LYS A 71 -17.73 -0.98 7.58
N CYS A 72 -17.35 -2.26 7.42
CA CYS A 72 -17.36 -2.87 6.10
C CYS A 72 -18.74 -3.35 5.71
N ASP A 73 -18.99 -3.40 4.42
CA ASP A 73 -20.13 -4.10 3.86
C ASP A 73 -19.91 -5.62 3.87
N PHE A 74 -20.99 -6.38 3.66
CA PHE A 74 -20.95 -7.84 3.63
C PHE A 74 -21.28 -8.35 2.23
N ILE A 75 -20.65 -9.47 1.87
CA ILE A 75 -20.83 -10.21 0.63
C ILE A 75 -20.97 -11.70 0.90
N ASP A 76 -21.54 -12.41 -0.03
CA ASP A 76 -21.60 -13.87 0.01
C ASP A 76 -20.39 -14.54 -0.68
N GLU A 77 -20.33 -15.85 -0.61
CA GLU A 77 -19.27 -16.66 -1.25
C GLU A 77 -19.23 -16.53 -2.78
N GLN A 78 -20.38 -16.29 -3.41
CA GLN A 78 -20.43 -16.12 -4.86
C GLN A 78 -19.81 -14.78 -5.27
N ALA A 79 -20.17 -13.70 -4.58
CA ALA A 79 -19.60 -12.38 -4.77
C ALA A 79 -18.09 -12.39 -4.54
N LYS A 80 -17.63 -13.01 -3.43
CA LYS A 80 -16.20 -13.15 -3.15
C LYS A 80 -15.47 -13.84 -4.29
N ARG A 81 -15.99 -14.95 -4.83
CA ARG A 81 -15.37 -15.66 -5.97
C ARG A 81 -15.29 -14.77 -7.22
N ILE A 82 -16.30 -13.95 -7.48
CA ILE A 82 -16.31 -13.01 -8.61
C ILE A 82 -15.23 -11.95 -8.42
N ILE A 83 -15.14 -11.35 -7.23
CA ILE A 83 -14.16 -10.32 -6.91
C ILE A 83 -12.75 -10.89 -6.96
N HIS A 84 -12.53 -12.05 -6.34
CA HIS A 84 -11.22 -12.67 -6.19
C HIS A 84 -10.57 -13.04 -7.54
N ARG A 85 -11.35 -13.35 -8.56
CA ARG A 85 -10.82 -13.56 -9.93
C ARG A 85 -10.09 -12.32 -10.48
N ARG A 86 -10.41 -11.14 -9.96
CA ARG A 86 -9.79 -9.87 -10.36
C ARG A 86 -8.78 -9.37 -9.34
N SER A 87 -9.10 -9.43 -8.07
CA SER A 87 -8.27 -8.93 -6.98
C SER A 87 -7.06 -9.83 -6.71
N ASP A 88 -7.25 -11.14 -6.77
CA ASP A 88 -6.22 -12.19 -6.53
C ASP A 88 -5.36 -11.91 -5.29
N ILE A 89 -6.01 -11.40 -4.21
CA ILE A 89 -5.29 -11.02 -2.98
C ILE A 89 -4.71 -12.23 -2.28
N GLN A 90 -3.46 -12.11 -1.84
CA GLN A 90 -2.72 -13.18 -1.18
C GLN A 90 -1.87 -12.63 -0.04
N VAL A 91 -1.41 -13.54 0.83
CA VAL A 91 -0.44 -13.19 1.89
C VAL A 91 0.82 -12.59 1.27
N GLY A 92 1.24 -11.44 1.78
CA GLY A 92 2.39 -10.68 1.31
C GLY A 92 2.05 -9.62 0.25
N ASP A 93 0.80 -9.53 -0.19
CA ASP A 93 0.34 -8.41 -1.03
C ASP A 93 0.12 -7.16 -0.16
N ILE A 94 0.33 -5.99 -0.76
CA ILE A 94 0.06 -4.69 -0.14
C ILE A 94 -1.27 -4.20 -0.68
N LEU A 95 -2.21 -3.90 0.21
CA LEU A 95 -3.42 -3.16 -0.11
C LEU A 95 -3.13 -1.66 -0.02
N PHE A 96 -3.47 -0.90 -1.06
CA PHE A 96 -3.25 0.53 -1.14
C PHE A 96 -4.54 1.25 -1.53
N SER A 97 -4.96 2.24 -0.76
CA SER A 97 -6.14 3.04 -1.09
C SER A 97 -5.81 4.03 -2.21
N SER A 98 -6.40 3.81 -3.37
CA SER A 98 -6.25 4.67 -4.55
C SER A 98 -7.19 5.88 -4.55
N ARG A 99 -8.25 5.82 -3.74
CA ARG A 99 -9.24 6.90 -3.53
C ARG A 99 -9.26 7.35 -2.08
N ALA A 100 -9.90 8.47 -1.80
CA ALA A 100 -9.96 9.05 -0.46
C ALA A 100 -10.53 8.08 0.61
N PRO A 101 -9.83 7.91 1.74
CA PRO A 101 -8.53 8.48 2.11
C PRO A 101 -7.37 7.82 1.35
N ILE A 102 -6.63 8.64 0.56
CA ILE A 102 -5.57 8.13 -0.32
C ILE A 102 -4.29 7.82 0.49
N GLY A 103 -3.58 6.76 0.07
CA GLY A 103 -2.27 6.44 0.61
C GLY A 103 -2.29 5.56 1.85
N HIS A 104 -3.48 5.16 2.34
CA HIS A 104 -3.54 4.16 3.39
C HIS A 104 -3.09 2.80 2.84
N CYS A 105 -2.17 2.15 3.54
CA CYS A 105 -1.59 0.87 3.15
C CYS A 105 -1.86 -0.19 4.21
N HIS A 106 -2.01 -1.43 3.78
CA HIS A 106 -2.04 -2.60 4.65
C HIS A 106 -1.28 -3.76 4.02
N LEU A 107 -0.36 -4.35 4.75
CA LEU A 107 0.31 -5.58 4.33
C LEU A 107 -0.49 -6.79 4.79
N ILE A 108 -0.92 -7.64 3.87
CA ILE A 108 -1.64 -8.88 4.19
C ILE A 108 -0.67 -9.86 4.82
N CYS A 109 -0.76 -10.05 6.13
CA CYS A 109 0.08 -10.97 6.91
C CYS A 109 -0.56 -12.35 7.10
N GLU A 110 -1.89 -12.43 7.05
CA GLU A 110 -2.66 -13.65 7.21
C GLU A 110 -3.53 -13.89 5.98
N LYS A 111 -3.95 -15.16 5.78
CA LYS A 111 -4.75 -15.52 4.63
C LYS A 111 -6.09 -14.76 4.62
N PRO A 112 -6.46 -14.06 3.53
CA PRO A 112 -7.67 -13.25 3.45
C PRO A 112 -8.91 -14.12 3.14
N ASP A 113 -9.21 -15.09 4.03
CA ASP A 113 -10.29 -16.05 3.79
C ASP A 113 -11.69 -15.43 3.98
N ASP A 114 -11.81 -14.39 4.81
CA ASP A 114 -13.07 -13.81 5.23
C ASP A 114 -13.37 -12.42 4.62
N TYR A 115 -12.54 -11.95 3.68
CA TYR A 115 -12.77 -10.67 2.99
C TYR A 115 -12.26 -10.65 1.55
N ASP A 116 -12.71 -9.66 0.79
CA ASP A 116 -12.11 -9.24 -0.47
C ASP A 116 -12.28 -7.72 -0.66
N ILE A 117 -11.65 -7.15 -1.69
CA ILE A 117 -11.48 -5.71 -1.86
C ILE A 117 -12.33 -5.11 -2.97
N GLY A 118 -12.74 -3.86 -2.77
CA GLY A 118 -13.41 -3.04 -3.76
C GLY A 118 -12.46 -2.33 -4.73
N GLU A 119 -13.02 -1.70 -5.74
CA GLU A 119 -12.27 -1.01 -6.81
C GLU A 119 -11.40 0.16 -6.34
N SER A 120 -11.66 0.69 -5.13
CA SER A 120 -10.91 1.78 -4.53
C SER A 120 -9.61 1.34 -3.86
N ILE A 121 -9.30 0.05 -3.91
CA ILE A 121 -8.08 -0.54 -3.36
C ILE A 121 -7.31 -1.23 -4.48
N PHE A 122 -6.01 -0.95 -4.53
CA PHE A 122 -5.06 -1.72 -5.32
C PHE A 122 -4.47 -2.85 -4.47
N SER A 123 -4.34 -4.05 -5.06
CA SER A 123 -3.58 -5.17 -4.54
C SER A 123 -2.24 -5.24 -5.28
N ILE A 124 -1.13 -5.12 -4.55
CA ILE A 124 0.21 -4.96 -5.11
C ILE A 124 1.08 -6.11 -4.63
N ARG A 125 1.55 -6.92 -5.56
CA ARG A 125 2.48 -8.03 -5.33
C ARG A 125 3.88 -7.63 -5.76
N VAL A 126 4.80 -7.54 -4.82
CA VAL A 126 6.17 -7.11 -5.06
C VAL A 126 7.04 -8.20 -5.70
N ASP A 127 8.08 -7.80 -6.42
CA ASP A 127 9.19 -8.70 -6.68
C ASP A 127 10.14 -8.72 -5.48
N ARG A 128 10.06 -9.77 -4.68
CA ARG A 128 10.86 -9.93 -3.46
C ARG A 128 12.37 -10.03 -3.70
N LYS A 129 12.81 -10.17 -4.95
CA LYS A 129 14.23 -10.10 -5.31
C LYS A 129 14.73 -8.66 -5.34
N ILE A 130 13.82 -7.70 -5.54
CA ILE A 130 14.10 -6.28 -5.69
C ILE A 130 13.73 -5.52 -4.42
N ILE A 131 12.52 -5.73 -3.92
CA ILE A 131 11.98 -4.96 -2.80
C ILE A 131 11.22 -5.84 -1.81
N LEU A 132 11.37 -5.55 -0.52
CA LEU A 132 10.60 -6.21 0.53
C LEU A 132 9.19 -5.61 0.63
N PRO A 133 8.12 -6.43 0.78
CA PRO A 133 6.77 -5.91 0.91
C PRO A 133 6.60 -5.02 2.15
N ASP A 134 7.24 -5.37 3.27
CA ASP A 134 7.23 -4.55 4.48
C ASP A 134 7.83 -3.15 4.25
N TYR A 135 8.97 -3.08 3.54
CA TYR A 135 9.59 -1.80 3.20
C TYR A 135 8.72 -0.98 2.26
N LEU A 136 8.23 -1.59 1.17
CA LEU A 136 7.40 -0.88 0.19
C LEU A 136 6.09 -0.39 0.82
N CYS A 137 5.45 -1.18 1.68
CA CYS A 137 4.24 -0.78 2.40
C CYS A 137 4.46 0.49 3.23
N LEU A 138 5.55 0.55 3.99
CA LEU A 138 5.94 1.75 4.76
C LEU A 138 6.26 2.94 3.87
N TYR A 139 6.98 2.72 2.76
CA TYR A 139 7.34 3.76 1.82
C TYR A 139 6.11 4.36 1.15
N MET A 140 5.17 3.51 0.70
CA MET A 140 3.91 3.94 0.09
C MET A 140 2.98 4.69 1.05
N ALA A 141 3.02 4.36 2.34
CA ALA A 141 2.26 5.07 3.37
C ALA A 141 2.82 6.46 3.71
N SER A 142 3.98 6.85 3.17
CA SER A 142 4.57 8.15 3.44
C SER A 142 3.91 9.27 2.61
N ASP A 143 3.80 10.46 3.21
CA ASP A 143 3.34 11.67 2.50
C ASP A 143 4.17 12.00 1.27
N TYR A 144 5.46 11.64 1.31
CA TYR A 144 6.36 11.82 0.17
C TYR A 144 5.89 11.01 -1.04
N PHE A 145 5.67 9.69 -0.85
CA PHE A 145 5.23 8.82 -1.93
C PHE A 145 3.85 9.21 -2.48
N VAL A 146 2.90 9.49 -1.60
CA VAL A 146 1.54 9.92 -2.00
C VAL A 146 1.60 11.19 -2.84
N ARG A 147 2.42 12.17 -2.45
CA ARG A 147 2.63 13.39 -3.24
C ARG A 147 3.24 13.09 -4.60
N MET A 148 4.29 12.26 -4.67
CA MET A 148 4.95 11.91 -5.93
C MET A 148 4.00 11.18 -6.89
N ALA A 149 3.24 10.20 -6.40
CA ALA A 149 2.25 9.46 -7.18
C ALA A 149 1.07 10.33 -7.67
N SER A 150 0.89 11.50 -7.05
CA SER A 150 -0.20 12.42 -7.32
C SER A 150 0.20 13.60 -8.22
N LEU A 151 1.46 13.73 -8.61
CA LEU A 151 1.96 14.88 -9.39
C LEU A 151 1.29 15.05 -10.76
N HIS A 152 0.74 13.97 -11.31
CA HIS A 152 0.06 13.99 -12.61
C HIS A 152 -1.45 14.21 -12.52
N THR A 153 -1.99 14.32 -11.29
CA THR A 153 -3.41 14.61 -11.11
C THR A 153 -3.66 16.11 -11.26
N THR A 154 -4.54 16.48 -12.20
CA THR A 154 -4.95 17.87 -12.41
C THR A 154 -6.06 18.25 -11.43
N GLY A 155 -5.83 19.29 -10.63
CA GLY A 155 -6.83 19.83 -9.70
C GLY A 155 -6.29 20.09 -8.30
N SER A 156 -6.99 20.90 -7.51
CA SER A 156 -6.61 21.26 -6.14
C SER A 156 -6.85 20.17 -5.10
N ILE A 157 -7.59 19.14 -5.45
CA ILE A 157 -7.93 18.01 -4.56
C ILE A 157 -7.63 16.70 -5.31
N ILE A 158 -6.73 15.89 -4.76
CA ILE A 158 -6.44 14.56 -5.29
C ILE A 158 -7.65 13.66 -5.00
N GLN A 159 -8.37 13.26 -6.06
CA GLN A 159 -9.53 12.39 -5.92
C GLN A 159 -9.19 10.91 -6.07
N GLU A 160 -8.20 10.59 -6.89
CA GLU A 160 -7.78 9.23 -7.20
C GLU A 160 -6.36 9.20 -7.74
N ILE A 161 -5.57 8.19 -7.34
CA ILE A 161 -4.30 7.83 -7.99
C ILE A 161 -4.61 6.79 -9.06
N ARG A 162 -4.24 7.09 -10.30
CA ARG A 162 -4.41 6.15 -11.43
C ARG A 162 -3.29 5.11 -11.43
N ILE A 163 -3.59 3.93 -11.97
CA ILE A 163 -2.58 2.86 -12.12
C ILE A 163 -1.37 3.35 -12.94
N SER A 164 -1.61 4.09 -14.03
CA SER A 164 -0.53 4.65 -14.87
C SER A 164 0.43 5.54 -14.07
N ASP A 165 -0.14 6.42 -13.24
CA ASP A 165 0.64 7.40 -12.46
C ASP A 165 1.44 6.68 -11.36
N LEU A 166 0.81 5.69 -10.73
CA LEU A 166 1.47 4.85 -9.74
C LEU A 166 2.63 4.05 -10.36
N MET A 167 2.42 3.44 -11.52
CA MET A 167 3.43 2.64 -12.23
C MET A 167 4.64 3.45 -12.67
N ASP A 168 4.46 4.75 -12.98
CA ASP A 168 5.54 5.65 -13.38
C ASP A 168 6.19 6.40 -12.21
N THR A 169 5.69 6.21 -10.98
CA THR A 169 6.25 6.86 -9.79
C THR A 169 7.65 6.31 -9.47
N ASP A 170 8.58 7.18 -9.13
CA ASP A 170 9.92 6.82 -8.70
C ASP A 170 9.90 6.26 -7.26
N VAL A 171 10.56 5.12 -7.08
CA VAL A 171 10.74 4.46 -5.78
C VAL A 171 12.20 4.55 -5.37
N ILE A 172 12.46 5.12 -4.20
CA ILE A 172 13.79 5.15 -3.59
C ILE A 172 14.04 3.78 -2.95
N LEU A 173 15.05 3.07 -3.47
CA LEU A 173 15.33 1.69 -3.12
C LEU A 173 16.68 1.56 -2.40
N PRO A 174 16.70 1.33 -1.08
CA PRO A 174 17.90 0.97 -0.36
C PRO A 174 18.38 -0.45 -0.71
N PRO A 175 19.66 -0.77 -0.42
CA PRO A 175 20.10 -2.16 -0.42
C PRO A 175 19.23 -3.05 0.48
N MET A 176 19.12 -4.33 0.16
CA MET A 176 18.19 -5.27 0.81
C MET A 176 18.38 -5.37 2.34
N ASN A 177 19.62 -5.24 2.83
CA ASN A 177 19.92 -5.20 4.26
C ASN A 177 19.34 -3.95 4.95
N GLU A 178 19.39 -2.79 4.28
CA GLU A 178 18.80 -1.55 4.80
C GLU A 178 17.28 -1.60 4.76
N GLN A 179 16.68 -2.17 3.71
CA GLN A 179 15.22 -2.40 3.66
C GLN A 179 14.77 -3.22 4.88
N ARG A 180 15.51 -4.30 5.23
CA ARG A 180 15.20 -5.12 6.43
C ARG A 180 15.32 -4.31 7.71
N ARG A 181 16.40 -3.55 7.89
CA ARG A 181 16.61 -2.71 9.09
C ARG A 181 15.48 -1.70 9.27
N ILE A 182 15.08 -1.03 8.19
CA ILE A 182 13.99 -0.06 8.22
C ILE A 182 12.68 -0.77 8.61
N ALA A 183 12.33 -1.86 7.93
CA ALA A 183 11.12 -2.61 8.21
C ALA A 183 11.06 -3.14 9.66
N GLU A 184 12.17 -3.68 10.18
CA GLU A 184 12.25 -4.17 11.57
C GLU A 184 12.11 -3.05 12.61
N CYS A 185 12.67 -1.87 12.32
CA CYS A 185 12.54 -0.71 13.20
C CYS A 185 11.07 -0.31 13.36
N PHE A 186 10.33 -0.20 12.26
CA PHE A 186 8.92 0.15 12.30
C PHE A 186 8.05 -0.94 12.94
N LYS A 187 8.32 -2.22 12.66
CA LYS A 187 7.61 -3.34 13.36
C LYS A 187 7.76 -3.28 14.88
N LYS A 188 8.90 -2.83 15.40
CA LYS A 188 9.09 -2.64 16.84
C LYS A 188 8.25 -1.49 17.38
N ILE A 189 8.12 -0.41 16.62
CA ILE A 189 7.29 0.74 16.98
C ILE A 189 5.81 0.32 16.99
N ASP A 190 5.33 -0.34 15.93
CA ASP A 190 3.96 -0.81 15.83
C ASP A 190 3.57 -1.76 16.98
N ARG A 191 4.47 -2.67 17.35
CA ARG A 191 4.27 -3.55 18.52
C ARG A 191 4.12 -2.76 19.82
N LYS A 192 4.92 -1.69 20.02
CA LYS A 192 4.81 -0.84 21.20
C LYS A 192 3.48 -0.08 21.22
N ILE A 193 3.08 0.45 20.08
CA ILE A 193 1.78 1.15 19.95
C ILE A 193 0.63 0.19 20.27
N ALA A 194 0.65 -1.01 19.68
CA ALA A 194 -0.37 -2.02 19.94
C ALA A 194 -0.43 -2.45 21.42
N LEU A 195 0.73 -2.57 22.07
CA LEU A 195 0.81 -2.90 23.50
C LEU A 195 0.25 -1.77 24.36
N ASN A 196 0.63 -0.52 24.07
CA ASN A 196 0.12 0.64 24.80
C ASN A 196 -1.40 0.78 24.66
N ASN A 197 -1.95 0.57 23.47
CA ASN A 197 -3.40 0.60 23.26
C ASN A 197 -4.10 -0.48 24.09
N LYS A 198 -3.58 -1.71 24.13
CA LYS A 198 -4.13 -2.78 24.99
C LYS A 198 -4.09 -2.45 26.49
N ILE A 199 -3.06 -1.73 26.93
CA ILE A 199 -2.97 -1.27 28.33
C ILE A 199 -4.04 -0.22 28.60
N ASN A 200 -4.20 0.75 27.69
CA ASN A 200 -5.21 1.81 27.85
C ASN A 200 -6.65 1.28 27.81
N ASP A 201 -6.92 0.27 26.97
CA ASP A 201 -8.25 -0.36 26.88
C ASP A 201 -8.62 -1.16 28.14
N ASN A 202 -7.65 -1.46 29.00
CA ASN A 202 -7.85 -2.19 30.27
C ASN A 202 -7.86 -1.29 31.52
N LEU A 203 -7.73 0.02 31.34
CA LEU A 203 -7.81 1.04 32.41
C LEU A 203 -9.19 1.70 32.44
#